data_919c573fc85fad0a7b815faf27741d40
#
_entry.id   919c573fc85fad0a7b815faf27741d40
#
_cell.length_a   1.000
_cell.length_b   1.000
_cell.length_c   1.000
_cell.angle_alpha   90.00
_cell.angle_beta   90.00
_cell.angle_gamma   90.00
#
_symmetry.space_group_name_H-M   'P 1'
#
loop_
_entity.id
_entity.type
_entity.pdbx_description
1 polymer ?
#
loop_
_entity_poly.entity_id
_entity_poly.type
_entity_poly.pdbx_seq_one_letter_code
_entity_poly.pdbx_strand_id
1 'polypeptide(L)'
;IAAQSGSGKSFLVNEIISSYLSEGGQCWVIDVGRSYEKLCEVYDGEFLQFGRDSGICLNPFEIVEDYDEEADVLVGLLAAMAAPTQSLTDFQMANLKRQTRELWEKKGRAMLVDDVAEALKNHEDRRVQDVGEQLYPFTTQGEYGRFFNGHNNIRFKNRFTVLELEELKGRKHLQQVVLLQLIYQIQQEMYLGERDRRKIVF
;
A
#
# COMPACT_ATOMS: atom_id res chain seq x y z
N ILE A 1 -8.18 12.23 14.39
CA ILE A 1 -9.43 12.40 15.19
C ILE A 1 -9.70 11.08 15.90
N ALA A 2 -9.59 11.03 17.22
CA ALA A 2 -9.93 9.88 18.04
C ALA A 2 -11.30 10.12 18.74
N ALA A 3 -12.21 9.17 18.62
CA ALA A 3 -13.53 9.26 19.23
C ALA A 3 -14.15 7.86 19.39
N GLN A 4 -15.05 7.70 20.38
CA GLN A 4 -15.78 6.44 20.56
C GLN A 4 -16.82 6.22 19.46
N SER A 5 -17.22 4.97 19.22
CA SER A 5 -18.26 4.63 18.26
C SER A 5 -19.57 5.38 18.63
N GLY A 6 -20.25 5.95 17.66
CA GLY A 6 -21.48 6.74 17.86
C GLY A 6 -21.28 8.21 18.29
N SER A 7 -20.03 8.70 18.44
CA SER A 7 -19.73 10.07 18.89
C SER A 7 -19.79 11.15 17.80
N GLY A 8 -20.32 10.84 16.61
CA GLY A 8 -20.37 11.79 15.49
C GLY A 8 -19.07 11.96 14.71
N LYS A 9 -18.06 11.09 14.92
CA LYS A 9 -16.78 11.16 14.22
C LYS A 9 -16.95 11.17 12.70
N SER A 10 -17.72 10.24 12.14
CA SER A 10 -17.96 10.15 10.70
C SER A 10 -18.68 11.39 10.16
N PHE A 11 -19.60 11.97 10.93
CA PHE A 11 -20.27 13.22 10.57
C PHE A 11 -19.27 14.38 10.47
N LEU A 12 -18.41 14.57 11.48
CA LEU A 12 -17.38 15.60 11.46
C LEU A 12 -16.40 15.41 10.29
N VAL A 13 -15.98 14.17 10.05
CA VAL A 13 -15.08 13.87 8.91
C VAL A 13 -15.77 14.17 7.58
N ASN A 14 -17.05 13.85 7.42
CA ASN A 14 -17.82 14.18 6.23
C ASN A 14 -17.86 15.70 5.97
N GLU A 15 -18.08 16.51 7.02
CA GLU A 15 -18.06 17.98 6.93
C GLU A 15 -16.67 18.50 6.49
N ILE A 16 -15.61 17.93 7.05
CA ILE A 16 -14.23 18.32 6.67
C ILE A 16 -13.96 17.95 5.21
N ILE A 17 -14.31 16.73 4.78
CA ILE A 17 -14.15 16.28 3.38
C ILE A 17 -14.93 17.21 2.45
N SER A 18 -16.20 17.49 2.77
CA SER A 18 -17.06 18.37 1.97
C SER A 18 -16.46 19.77 1.83
N SER A 19 -15.92 20.33 2.91
CA SER A 19 -15.25 21.62 2.90
C SER A 19 -14.01 21.62 2.01
N TYR A 20 -13.14 20.60 2.12
CA TYR A 20 -11.94 20.48 1.28
C TYR A 20 -12.29 20.36 -0.21
N LEU A 21 -13.27 19.52 -0.55
CA LEU A 21 -13.70 19.30 -1.93
C LEU A 21 -14.34 20.56 -2.55
N SER A 22 -15.13 21.31 -1.76
CA SER A 22 -15.73 22.56 -2.21
C SER A 22 -14.71 23.65 -2.51
N GLU A 23 -13.57 23.65 -1.83
CA GLU A 23 -12.43 24.55 -2.07
C GLU A 23 -11.48 24.04 -3.17
N GLY A 24 -11.82 22.96 -3.89
CA GLY A 24 -10.99 22.38 -4.95
C GLY A 24 -9.88 21.47 -4.44
N GLY A 25 -9.89 21.08 -3.15
CA GLY A 25 -8.94 20.16 -2.54
C GLY A 25 -9.04 18.73 -3.06
N GLN A 26 -8.10 17.89 -2.64
CA GLN A 26 -8.07 16.46 -2.92
C GLN A 26 -8.10 15.68 -1.61
N CYS A 27 -8.96 14.66 -1.55
CA CYS A 27 -9.19 13.87 -0.35
C CYS A 27 -9.06 12.38 -0.64
N TRP A 28 -8.32 11.67 0.22
CA TRP A 28 -8.31 10.21 0.28
C TRP A 28 -8.86 9.75 1.61
N VAL A 29 -9.68 8.73 1.57
CA VAL A 29 -10.21 8.07 2.78
C VAL A 29 -9.86 6.60 2.70
N ILE A 30 -9.18 6.09 3.73
CA ILE A 30 -8.97 4.65 3.92
C ILE A 30 -9.98 4.19 4.97
N ASP A 31 -10.96 3.42 4.54
CA ASP A 31 -12.10 3.01 5.37
C ASP A 31 -12.16 1.48 5.56
N VAL A 32 -12.76 1.08 6.67
CA VAL A 32 -13.12 -0.31 6.97
C VAL A 32 -14.55 -0.30 7.53
N GLY A 33 -15.54 -0.50 6.66
CA GLY A 33 -16.93 -0.53 7.08
C GLY A 33 -17.90 0.30 6.23
N ARG A 34 -17.50 0.71 5.04
CA ARG A 34 -18.32 1.41 4.04
C ARG A 34 -18.97 2.70 4.51
N SER A 35 -18.31 3.40 5.44
CA SER A 35 -18.86 4.62 6.05
C SER A 35 -18.95 5.79 5.08
N TYR A 36 -18.14 5.78 4.01
CA TYR A 36 -17.99 6.90 3.07
C TYR A 36 -18.50 6.60 1.64
N GLU A 37 -19.12 5.44 1.41
CA GLU A 37 -19.64 5.03 0.10
C GLU A 37 -20.63 6.07 -0.46
N LYS A 38 -21.64 6.45 0.34
CA LYS A 38 -22.63 7.45 -0.06
C LYS A 38 -22.03 8.84 -0.33
N LEU A 39 -21.04 9.24 0.49
CA LEU A 39 -20.37 10.52 0.29
C LEU A 39 -19.57 10.48 -1.01
N CYS A 40 -18.94 9.34 -1.32
CA CYS A 40 -18.22 9.13 -2.56
C CYS A 40 -19.13 9.28 -3.79
N GLU A 41 -20.32 8.70 -3.75
CA GLU A 41 -21.33 8.84 -4.79
C GLU A 41 -21.77 10.31 -4.99
N VAL A 42 -22.04 11.03 -3.89
CA VAL A 42 -22.49 12.44 -3.94
C VAL A 42 -21.48 13.36 -4.62
N TYR A 43 -20.18 13.11 -4.42
CA TYR A 43 -19.10 13.91 -4.99
C TYR A 43 -18.53 13.34 -6.30
N ASP A 44 -19.17 12.34 -6.90
CA ASP A 44 -18.66 11.62 -8.08
C ASP A 44 -17.21 11.17 -7.89
N GLY A 45 -16.94 10.63 -6.69
CA GLY A 45 -15.64 10.17 -6.27
C GLY A 45 -15.30 8.79 -6.82
N GLU A 46 -14.05 8.39 -6.65
CA GLU A 46 -13.57 7.05 -6.99
C GLU A 46 -13.68 6.14 -5.77
N PHE A 47 -14.50 5.08 -5.85
CA PHE A 47 -14.66 4.09 -4.79
C PHE A 47 -13.90 2.81 -5.16
N LEU A 48 -12.79 2.56 -4.47
CA LEU A 48 -11.91 1.41 -4.70
C LEU A 48 -12.10 0.38 -3.59
N GLN A 49 -12.79 -0.70 -3.90
CA GLN A 49 -13.05 -1.79 -2.97
C GLN A 49 -12.02 -2.90 -3.12
N PHE A 50 -11.29 -3.18 -2.05
CA PHE A 50 -10.29 -4.24 -2.00
C PHE A 50 -10.95 -5.57 -1.63
N GLY A 51 -11.15 -6.42 -2.60
CA GLY A 51 -11.77 -7.72 -2.41
C GLY A 51 -11.16 -8.81 -3.29
N ARG A 52 -11.71 -10.01 -3.15
CA ARG A 52 -11.19 -11.19 -3.85
C ARG A 52 -11.21 -11.03 -5.37
N ASP A 53 -12.20 -10.34 -5.91
CA ASP A 53 -12.42 -10.20 -7.35
C ASP A 53 -12.24 -8.77 -7.85
N SER A 54 -11.57 -7.91 -7.05
CA SER A 54 -11.42 -6.49 -7.34
C SER A 54 -10.54 -6.17 -8.55
N GLY A 55 -9.69 -7.11 -9.00
CA GLY A 55 -8.70 -6.85 -10.05
C GLY A 55 -7.62 -5.84 -9.68
N ILE A 56 -7.58 -5.37 -8.43
CA ILE A 56 -6.61 -4.37 -7.95
C ILE A 56 -5.23 -5.01 -7.83
N CYS A 57 -4.22 -4.32 -8.38
CA CYS A 57 -2.82 -4.64 -8.21
C CYS A 57 -2.05 -3.39 -7.75
N LEU A 58 -1.23 -3.56 -6.72
CA LEU A 58 -0.46 -2.54 -6.01
C LEU A 58 1.04 -2.85 -6.10
N ASN A 59 1.57 -3.10 -7.30
CA ASN A 59 3.01 -3.33 -7.42
C ASN A 59 3.79 -2.13 -6.85
N PRO A 60 4.56 -2.31 -5.75
CA PRO A 60 5.23 -1.20 -5.08
C PRO A 60 6.37 -0.62 -5.92
N PHE A 61 6.98 -1.43 -6.78
CA PHE A 61 8.17 -1.02 -7.54
C PHE A 61 7.83 -0.11 -8.71
N GLU A 62 6.63 -0.23 -9.28
CA GLU A 62 6.23 0.61 -10.43
C GLU A 62 6.05 2.09 -10.10
N ILE A 63 5.78 2.42 -8.84
CA ILE A 63 5.52 3.79 -8.40
C ILE A 63 6.76 4.50 -7.87
N VAL A 64 7.89 3.82 -7.78
CA VAL A 64 9.16 4.39 -7.32
C VAL A 64 9.64 5.47 -8.31
N GLU A 65 9.88 6.67 -7.80
CA GLU A 65 10.46 7.78 -8.56
C GLU A 65 11.96 7.92 -8.30
N ASP A 66 12.38 7.88 -7.04
CA ASP A 66 13.77 7.88 -6.61
C ASP A 66 14.03 6.73 -5.64
N TYR A 67 14.75 5.71 -6.11
CA TYR A 67 15.00 4.52 -5.31
C TYR A 67 15.84 4.82 -4.06
N ASP A 68 16.79 5.74 -4.11
CA ASP A 68 17.66 6.03 -2.98
C ASP A 68 16.89 6.70 -1.83
N GLU A 69 15.90 7.53 -2.15
CA GLU A 69 15.01 8.13 -1.16
C GLU A 69 13.94 7.16 -0.65
N GLU A 70 13.50 6.21 -1.49
CA GLU A 70 12.35 5.35 -1.22
C GLU A 70 12.72 3.93 -0.78
N ALA A 71 14.01 3.56 -0.84
CA ALA A 71 14.47 2.21 -0.52
C ALA A 71 14.04 1.71 0.87
N ASP A 72 14.06 2.56 1.88
CA ASP A 72 13.71 2.18 3.24
C ASP A 72 12.20 1.88 3.38
N VAL A 73 11.36 2.59 2.65
CA VAL A 73 9.90 2.33 2.60
C VAL A 73 9.62 1.00 1.91
N LEU A 74 10.27 0.75 0.77
CA LEU A 74 10.15 -0.53 0.04
C LEU A 74 10.60 -1.72 0.87
N VAL A 75 11.77 -1.61 1.50
CA VAL A 75 12.32 -2.67 2.38
C VAL A 75 11.40 -2.87 3.59
N GLY A 76 10.86 -1.80 4.17
CA GLY A 76 9.88 -1.88 5.26
C GLY A 76 8.59 -2.61 4.85
N LEU A 77 8.10 -2.36 3.65
CA LEU A 77 6.93 -3.06 3.09
C LEU A 77 7.22 -4.55 2.89
N LEU A 78 8.36 -4.90 2.28
CA LEU A 78 8.78 -6.29 2.09
C LEU A 78 8.99 -7.01 3.44
N ALA A 79 9.56 -6.33 4.42
CA ALA A 79 9.71 -6.85 5.77
C ALA A 79 8.35 -7.11 6.43
N ALA A 80 7.36 -6.24 6.25
CA ALA A 80 5.99 -6.45 6.74
C ALA A 80 5.29 -7.61 6.03
N MET A 81 5.61 -7.85 4.75
CA MET A 81 5.14 -9.04 4.02
C MET A 81 5.74 -10.33 4.57
N ALA A 82 7.05 -10.34 4.88
CA ALA A 82 7.75 -11.53 5.36
C ALA A 82 7.47 -11.83 6.85
N ALA A 83 7.37 -10.79 7.68
CA ALA A 83 7.34 -10.93 9.14
C ALA A 83 6.21 -10.11 9.80
N PRO A 84 4.95 -10.59 9.74
CA PRO A 84 3.78 -9.84 10.21
C PRO A 84 3.68 -9.70 11.73
N THR A 85 4.33 -10.58 12.49
CA THR A 85 4.20 -10.66 13.97
C THR A 85 5.47 -10.36 14.72
N GLN A 86 6.61 -10.46 14.06
CA GLN A 86 7.93 -10.21 14.63
C GLN A 86 8.77 -9.43 13.62
N SER A 87 9.65 -8.56 14.11
CA SER A 87 10.59 -7.87 13.23
C SER A 87 11.66 -8.82 12.71
N LEU A 88 12.09 -8.63 11.48
CA LEU A 88 13.31 -9.26 10.96
C LEU A 88 14.51 -8.80 11.81
N THR A 89 15.51 -9.66 11.95
CA THR A 89 16.77 -9.29 12.59
C THR A 89 17.53 -8.28 11.73
N ASP A 90 18.44 -7.51 12.33
CA ASP A 90 19.28 -6.54 11.61
C ASP A 90 20.05 -7.20 10.46
N PHE A 91 20.51 -8.43 10.64
CA PHE A 91 21.16 -9.20 9.59
C PHE A 91 20.24 -9.50 8.42
N GLN A 92 19.01 -9.93 8.69
CA GLN A 92 18.00 -10.20 7.65
C GLN A 92 17.58 -8.91 6.94
N MET A 93 17.36 -7.82 7.68
CA MET A 93 17.05 -6.51 7.11
C MET A 93 18.16 -5.99 6.19
N ALA A 94 19.42 -6.09 6.62
CA ALA A 94 20.56 -5.67 5.80
C ALA A 94 20.67 -6.47 4.49
N ASN A 95 20.43 -7.79 4.54
CA ASN A 95 20.44 -8.63 3.35
C ASN A 95 19.22 -8.37 2.45
N LEU A 96 18.04 -8.20 3.02
CA LEU A 96 16.84 -7.82 2.27
C LEU A 96 17.08 -6.50 1.51
N LYS A 97 17.61 -5.48 2.19
CA LYS A 97 17.94 -4.18 1.58
C LYS A 97 18.97 -4.33 0.44
N ARG A 98 20.04 -5.11 0.66
CA ARG A 98 21.06 -5.36 -0.36
C ARG A 98 20.48 -6.07 -1.58
N GLN A 99 19.74 -7.17 -1.39
CA GLN A 99 19.18 -7.95 -2.50
C GLN A 99 18.15 -7.13 -3.28
N THR A 100 17.33 -6.33 -2.60
CA THR A 100 16.35 -5.44 -3.24
C THR A 100 17.06 -4.38 -4.10
N ARG A 101 18.18 -3.79 -3.63
CA ARG A 101 18.99 -2.83 -4.41
C ARG A 101 19.59 -3.49 -5.65
N GLU A 102 20.24 -4.63 -5.51
CA GLU A 102 20.85 -5.35 -6.63
C GLU A 102 19.84 -5.73 -7.72
N LEU A 103 18.62 -6.08 -7.30
CA LEU A 103 17.52 -6.36 -8.22
C LEU A 103 17.00 -5.07 -8.88
N TRP A 104 16.89 -3.99 -8.12
CA TRP A 104 16.47 -2.70 -8.65
C TRP A 104 17.41 -2.19 -9.74
N GLU A 105 18.72 -2.30 -9.54
CA GLU A 105 19.75 -1.93 -10.55
C GLU A 105 19.61 -2.72 -11.85
N LYS A 106 19.07 -3.94 -11.79
CA LYS A 106 18.87 -4.82 -12.95
C LYS A 106 17.51 -4.65 -13.62
N LYS A 107 16.45 -4.46 -12.86
CA LYS A 107 15.05 -4.51 -13.32
C LYS A 107 14.30 -3.19 -13.20
N GLY A 108 14.72 -2.30 -12.31
CA GLY A 108 14.03 -1.06 -12.03
C GLY A 108 12.55 -1.29 -11.69
N ARG A 109 11.69 -0.49 -12.26
CA ARG A 109 10.22 -0.54 -12.05
C ARG A 109 9.56 -1.85 -12.54
N ALA A 110 10.26 -2.69 -13.28
CA ALA A 110 9.76 -4.00 -13.72
C ALA A 110 9.92 -5.09 -12.65
N MET A 111 10.46 -4.76 -11.47
CA MET A 111 10.54 -5.69 -10.34
C MET A 111 9.18 -6.15 -9.88
N LEU A 112 9.15 -7.39 -9.37
CA LEU A 112 8.02 -8.02 -8.71
C LEU A 112 8.45 -8.54 -7.33
N VAL A 113 7.48 -8.81 -6.46
CA VAL A 113 7.77 -9.47 -5.18
C VAL A 113 8.34 -10.87 -5.40
N ASP A 114 7.95 -11.54 -6.48
CA ASP A 114 8.51 -12.82 -6.91
C ASP A 114 10.04 -12.77 -7.07
N ASP A 115 10.55 -11.70 -7.68
CA ASP A 115 11.99 -11.54 -7.90
C ASP A 115 12.77 -11.46 -6.59
N VAL A 116 12.21 -10.72 -5.62
CA VAL A 116 12.82 -10.58 -4.30
C VAL A 116 12.80 -11.90 -3.55
N ALA A 117 11.64 -12.59 -3.55
CA ALA A 117 11.50 -13.88 -2.90
C ALA A 117 12.48 -14.92 -3.49
N GLU A 118 12.61 -14.97 -4.82
CA GLU A 118 13.52 -15.90 -5.50
C GLU A 118 15.00 -15.59 -5.18
N ALA A 119 15.40 -14.33 -5.24
CA ALA A 119 16.77 -13.93 -4.93
C ALA A 119 17.17 -14.30 -3.49
N LEU A 120 16.28 -14.06 -2.53
CA LEU A 120 16.51 -14.40 -1.13
C LEU A 120 16.54 -15.92 -0.92
N LYS A 121 15.68 -16.71 -1.55
CA LYS A 121 15.68 -18.18 -1.49
C LYS A 121 16.97 -18.80 -2.02
N ASN A 122 17.58 -18.18 -3.02
CA ASN A 122 18.83 -18.63 -3.62
C ASN A 122 20.11 -18.12 -2.89
N HIS A 123 19.95 -17.43 -1.76
CA HIS A 123 21.08 -16.91 -0.98
C HIS A 123 21.81 -18.06 -0.26
N GLU A 124 23.13 -17.91 0.00
CA GLU A 124 23.96 -18.92 0.66
C GLU A 124 23.58 -19.10 2.15
N ASP A 125 23.18 -18.02 2.83
CA ASP A 125 22.84 -18.04 4.26
C ASP A 125 21.37 -18.41 4.48
N ARG A 126 21.14 -19.47 5.27
CA ARG A 126 19.81 -20.00 5.58
C ARG A 126 18.87 -18.96 6.19
N ARG A 127 19.37 -18.05 7.03
CA ARG A 127 18.54 -17.01 7.66
C ARG A 127 17.97 -16.03 6.63
N VAL A 128 18.67 -15.85 5.52
CA VAL A 128 18.20 -15.02 4.39
C VAL A 128 17.22 -15.81 3.54
N GLN A 129 17.48 -17.11 3.30
CA GLN A 129 16.53 -17.98 2.62
C GLN A 129 15.19 -18.02 3.33
N ASP A 130 15.18 -18.07 4.67
CA ASP A 130 13.95 -18.07 5.47
C ASP A 130 13.08 -16.82 5.20
N VAL A 131 13.70 -15.64 4.98
CA VAL A 131 12.94 -14.43 4.59
C VAL A 131 12.30 -14.60 3.22
N GLY A 132 13.00 -15.21 2.26
CA GLY A 132 12.46 -15.52 0.93
C GLY A 132 11.28 -16.49 1.01
N GLU A 133 11.35 -17.51 1.86
CA GLU A 133 10.23 -18.43 2.11
C GLU A 133 9.04 -17.73 2.78
N GLN A 134 9.29 -16.82 3.71
CA GLN A 134 8.25 -16.03 4.39
C GLN A 134 7.51 -15.09 3.44
N LEU A 135 8.10 -14.67 2.33
CA LEU A 135 7.44 -13.89 1.29
C LEU A 135 6.44 -14.69 0.44
N TYR A 136 6.44 -16.03 0.54
CA TYR A 136 5.60 -16.91 -0.30
C TYR A 136 4.13 -16.47 -0.42
N PRO A 137 3.42 -16.05 0.66
CA PRO A 137 2.02 -15.64 0.54
C PRO A 137 1.78 -14.49 -0.43
N PHE A 138 2.81 -13.66 -0.66
CA PHE A 138 2.78 -12.48 -1.52
C PHE A 138 3.41 -12.71 -2.90
N THR A 139 3.93 -13.90 -3.18
CA THR A 139 4.38 -14.30 -4.53
C THR A 139 3.19 -14.68 -5.41
N THR A 140 3.38 -14.74 -6.71
CA THR A 140 2.35 -15.17 -7.69
C THR A 140 1.74 -16.53 -7.35
N GLN A 141 2.49 -17.42 -6.69
CA GLN A 141 2.02 -18.73 -6.25
C GLN A 141 1.27 -18.68 -4.90
N GLY A 142 1.36 -17.58 -4.18
CA GLY A 142 0.71 -17.39 -2.89
C GLY A 142 -0.68 -16.77 -3.01
N GLU A 143 -1.42 -16.78 -1.90
CA GLU A 143 -2.82 -16.34 -1.88
C GLU A 143 -3.01 -14.82 -2.10
N TYR A 144 -1.97 -14.01 -1.83
CA TYR A 144 -2.01 -12.55 -1.93
C TYR A 144 -1.25 -12.00 -3.15
N GLY A 145 -0.56 -12.86 -3.90
CA GLY A 145 0.35 -12.46 -4.98
C GLY A 145 -0.28 -11.60 -6.06
N ARG A 146 -1.54 -11.83 -6.37
CA ARG A 146 -2.29 -11.05 -7.37
C ARG A 146 -2.38 -9.55 -7.04
N PHE A 147 -2.28 -9.18 -5.76
CA PHE A 147 -2.30 -7.77 -5.35
C PHE A 147 -0.97 -7.06 -5.56
N PHE A 148 0.15 -7.80 -5.79
CA PHE A 148 1.48 -7.20 -5.78
C PHE A 148 2.36 -7.58 -6.98
N ASN A 149 2.03 -8.67 -7.70
CA ASN A 149 2.80 -9.14 -8.84
C ASN A 149 2.04 -8.91 -10.14
N GLY A 150 2.16 -7.72 -10.67
CA GLY A 150 1.51 -7.30 -11.89
C GLY A 150 1.69 -5.80 -12.13
N HIS A 151 0.90 -5.25 -13.03
CA HIS A 151 0.89 -3.82 -13.29
C HIS A 151 0.08 -3.08 -12.20
N ASN A 152 0.69 -2.09 -11.56
CA ASN A 152 -0.02 -1.24 -10.60
C ASN A 152 -1.11 -0.46 -11.33
N ASN A 153 -2.37 -0.73 -11.00
CA ASN A 153 -3.53 -0.12 -11.65
C ASN A 153 -4.29 0.89 -10.81
N ILE A 154 -3.78 1.21 -9.63
CA ILE A 154 -4.31 2.30 -8.82
C ILE A 154 -3.69 3.62 -9.27
N ARG A 155 -4.55 4.53 -9.69
CA ARG A 155 -4.18 5.89 -10.09
C ARG A 155 -5.16 6.87 -9.44
N PHE A 156 -4.67 7.73 -8.57
CA PHE A 156 -5.49 8.71 -7.86
C PHE A 156 -5.84 9.91 -8.74
N LYS A 157 -6.57 9.66 -9.82
CA LYS A 157 -6.97 10.70 -10.77
C LYS A 157 -8.13 11.56 -10.29
N ASN A 158 -8.92 11.03 -9.36
CA ASN A 158 -10.08 11.71 -8.83
C ASN A 158 -9.71 12.61 -7.63
N ARG A 159 -10.44 13.70 -7.46
CA ARG A 159 -10.26 14.57 -6.29
C ARG A 159 -10.75 13.95 -4.99
N PHE A 160 -11.65 12.98 -5.08
CA PHE A 160 -12.11 12.23 -3.93
C PHE A 160 -11.99 10.74 -4.20
N THR A 161 -11.18 10.06 -3.40
CA THR A 161 -10.98 8.61 -3.50
C THR A 161 -11.23 7.95 -2.15
N VAL A 162 -12.09 6.96 -2.14
CA VAL A 162 -12.35 6.10 -0.98
C VAL A 162 -11.77 4.72 -1.25
N LEU A 163 -10.91 4.27 -0.33
CA LEU A 163 -10.21 2.99 -0.36
C LEU A 163 -10.83 2.09 0.71
N GLU A 164 -11.72 1.19 0.28
CA GLU A 164 -12.53 0.36 1.18
C GLU A 164 -11.88 -1.01 1.41
N LEU A 165 -11.52 -1.30 2.65
CA LEU A 165 -10.80 -2.49 3.07
C LEU A 165 -11.65 -3.50 3.87
N GLU A 166 -12.96 -3.35 3.95
CA GLU A 166 -13.85 -4.22 4.75
C GLU A 166 -13.69 -5.70 4.39
N GLU A 167 -13.55 -6.05 3.12
CA GLU A 167 -13.38 -7.44 2.69
C GLU A 167 -12.03 -8.05 3.11
N LEU A 168 -11.05 -7.20 3.49
CA LEU A 168 -9.76 -7.66 4.01
C LEU A 168 -9.76 -7.88 5.53
N LYS A 169 -10.84 -7.53 6.24
CA LYS A 169 -10.94 -7.57 7.71
C LYS A 169 -10.60 -8.94 8.32
N GLY A 170 -10.93 -10.03 7.63
CA GLY A 170 -10.57 -11.40 8.04
C GLY A 170 -9.12 -11.79 7.75
N ARG A 171 -8.37 -10.97 6.99
CA ARG A 171 -7.00 -11.22 6.53
C ARG A 171 -6.07 -10.12 7.03
N LYS A 172 -5.87 -10.08 8.34
CA LYS A 172 -5.15 -8.99 9.01
C LYS A 172 -3.77 -8.70 8.43
N HIS A 173 -3.03 -9.73 8.04
CA HIS A 173 -1.70 -9.57 7.44
C HIS A 173 -1.80 -8.87 6.08
N LEU A 174 -2.67 -9.34 5.18
CA LEU A 174 -2.90 -8.68 3.90
C LEU A 174 -3.40 -7.24 4.09
N GLN A 175 -4.36 -7.02 4.98
CA GLN A 175 -4.90 -5.69 5.28
C GLN A 175 -3.79 -4.72 5.73
N GLN A 176 -2.89 -5.16 6.60
CA GLN A 176 -1.75 -4.36 7.06
C GLN A 176 -0.82 -3.98 5.91
N VAL A 177 -0.45 -4.93 5.06
CA VAL A 177 0.46 -4.69 3.92
C VAL A 177 -0.21 -3.78 2.88
N VAL A 178 -1.48 -4.02 2.56
CA VAL A 178 -2.25 -3.13 1.67
C VAL A 178 -2.33 -1.72 2.22
N LEU A 179 -2.60 -1.56 3.52
CA LEU A 179 -2.64 -0.25 4.18
C LEU A 179 -1.29 0.49 4.06
N LEU A 180 -0.17 -0.18 4.33
CA LEU A 180 1.17 0.39 4.18
C LEU A 180 1.44 0.83 2.74
N GLN A 181 1.09 -0.02 1.77
CA GLN A 181 1.27 0.29 0.36
C GLN A 181 0.41 1.49 -0.09
N LEU A 182 -0.83 1.57 0.36
CA LEU A 182 -1.72 2.69 0.04
C LEU A 182 -1.22 4.00 0.64
N ILE A 183 -0.75 3.98 1.89
CA ILE A 183 -0.16 5.14 2.54
C ILE A 183 1.08 5.61 1.74
N TYR A 184 1.95 4.70 1.36
CA TYR A 184 3.12 5.02 0.52
C TYR A 184 2.69 5.66 -0.81
N GLN A 185 1.74 5.07 -1.52
CA GLN A 185 1.27 5.58 -2.81
C GLN A 185 0.57 6.95 -2.68
N ILE A 186 -0.21 7.17 -1.61
CA ILE A 186 -0.83 8.47 -1.33
C ILE A 186 0.24 9.52 -1.01
N GLN A 187 1.28 9.16 -0.23
CA GLN A 187 2.39 10.07 0.06
C GLN A 187 3.12 10.50 -1.21
N GLN A 188 3.36 9.58 -2.14
CA GLN A 188 3.92 9.89 -3.45
C GLN A 188 3.04 10.89 -4.21
N GLU A 189 1.74 10.66 -4.27
CA GLU A 189 0.80 11.57 -4.92
C GLU A 189 0.74 12.94 -4.23
N MET A 190 0.82 12.96 -2.89
CA MET A 190 0.88 14.21 -2.12
C MET A 190 2.14 15.01 -2.41
N TYR A 191 3.26 14.33 -2.59
CA TYR A 191 4.57 14.96 -2.80
C TYR A 191 4.79 15.40 -4.26
N LEU A 192 4.44 14.53 -5.21
CA LEU A 192 4.68 14.73 -6.64
C LEU A 192 3.54 15.48 -7.36
N GLY A 193 2.33 15.43 -6.84
CA GLY A 193 1.17 16.07 -7.43
C GLY A 193 1.17 17.60 -7.28
N GLU A 194 0.13 18.25 -7.82
CA GLU A 194 -0.02 19.71 -7.80
C GLU A 194 0.20 20.32 -6.41
N ARG A 195 1.24 21.15 -6.26
CA ARG A 195 1.63 21.75 -4.96
C ARG A 195 0.63 22.75 -4.42
N ASP A 196 -0.11 23.42 -5.30
CA ASP A 196 -1.09 24.45 -4.92
C ASP A 196 -2.43 23.87 -4.46
N ARG A 197 -2.65 22.57 -4.66
CA ARG A 197 -3.87 21.90 -4.24
C ARG A 197 -3.76 21.45 -2.79
N ARG A 198 -4.74 21.83 -1.98
CA ARG A 198 -4.86 21.30 -0.60
C ARG A 198 -5.16 19.80 -0.66
N LYS A 199 -4.45 19.00 0.12
CA LYS A 199 -4.54 17.55 0.15
C LYS A 199 -4.73 17.05 1.57
N ILE A 200 -5.61 16.05 1.76
CA ILE A 200 -5.86 15.45 3.08
C ILE A 200 -6.12 13.96 2.93
N VAL A 201 -5.67 13.17 3.93
CA VAL A 201 -5.96 11.75 4.07
C VAL A 201 -6.58 11.45 5.44
N PHE A 202 -7.58 10.57 5.47
CA PHE A 202 -8.28 10.09 6.65
C PHE A 202 -8.18 8.57 6.77
#